data_d228fd2ba1b4863c8816acfce58ff34d
#
_entry.id   d228fd2ba1b4863c8816acfce58ff34d
#
_cell.length_a   1.000
_cell.length_b   1.000
_cell.length_c   1.000
_cell.angle_alpha   90.00
_cell.angle_beta   90.00
_cell.angle_gamma   90.00
#
_symmetry.space_group_name_H-M   'P 1'
#
loop_
_entity.id
_entity.type
_entity.pdbx_description
1 polymer ?
#
loop_
_entity_poly.entity_id
_entity_poly.type
_entity_poly.pdbx_seq_one_letter_code
_entity_poly.pdbx_strand_id
1 'polypeptide(L)'
;MIYIVHGDDLSKSRALIQNQQKKLNIDSRIELSISDTTPEEIYEKSHSNDLFGNPPFIVLDVTSAGRMNLDNFIEMLEKIPVSTTLIILSGKSLPQTNAFIKNSLKLKAKTNINDLIPTSNTFRLVDALFYKQREKAYLELSKLQNDQVSPFEIFSLIFYGLRNVASAKFNTSSFSKMHDFVKRKSLSQANLYSTNQLIKIFEDLRKLDMKSKLSEIDEELLIPMVIETVLNS
;
A
#
# COMPACT_ATOMS: atom_id res chain seq x y z
N MET A 1 1.74 -5.45 -28.88
CA MET A 1 2.27 -5.95 -27.56
C MET A 1 1.43 -5.39 -26.43
N ILE A 2 1.04 -6.21 -25.41
CA ILE A 2 0.16 -5.79 -24.31
C ILE A 2 0.94 -5.70 -22.99
N TYR A 3 0.72 -4.62 -22.24
CA TYR A 3 1.25 -4.42 -20.88
C TYR A 3 0.08 -4.21 -19.92
N ILE A 4 0.17 -4.78 -18.72
CA ILE A 4 -0.72 -4.49 -17.59
C ILE A 4 0.13 -3.76 -16.56
N VAL A 5 -0.19 -2.49 -16.31
CA VAL A 5 0.52 -1.61 -15.37
C VAL A 5 -0.47 -1.22 -14.29
N HIS A 6 -0.23 -1.64 -13.06
CA HIS A 6 -1.15 -1.37 -11.97
C HIS A 6 -0.42 -1.07 -10.67
N GLY A 7 -1.10 -0.40 -9.74
CA GLY A 7 -0.57 0.03 -8.45
C GLY A 7 -0.86 1.50 -8.19
N ASP A 8 -0.67 1.95 -6.98
CA ASP A 8 -0.96 3.30 -6.52
C ASP A 8 0.18 4.31 -6.75
N ASP A 9 1.38 3.85 -7.17
CA ASP A 9 2.46 4.73 -7.64
C ASP A 9 2.21 5.16 -9.10
N LEU A 10 1.34 6.16 -9.25
CA LEU A 10 1.01 6.74 -10.56
C LEU A 10 2.22 7.39 -11.25
N SER A 11 3.16 7.96 -10.48
CA SER A 11 4.36 8.60 -11.02
C SER A 11 5.24 7.59 -11.73
N LYS A 12 5.45 6.43 -11.11
CA LYS A 12 6.21 5.32 -11.66
C LYS A 12 5.51 4.69 -12.87
N SER A 13 4.19 4.57 -12.80
CA SER A 13 3.37 4.07 -13.91
C SER A 13 3.43 4.99 -15.13
N ARG A 14 3.32 6.30 -14.94
CA ARG A 14 3.48 7.30 -16.01
C ARG A 14 4.89 7.31 -16.60
N ALA A 15 5.92 7.21 -15.77
CA ALA A 15 7.31 7.12 -16.23
C ALA A 15 7.52 5.86 -17.09
N LEU A 16 6.93 4.72 -16.72
CA LEU A 16 6.99 3.50 -17.51
C LEU A 16 6.34 3.69 -18.89
N ILE A 17 5.14 4.29 -18.94
CA ILE A 17 4.42 4.59 -20.20
C ILE A 17 5.26 5.47 -21.11
N GLN A 18 5.81 6.57 -20.58
CA GLN A 18 6.66 7.49 -21.33
C GLN A 18 7.94 6.80 -21.85
N ASN A 19 8.57 5.95 -21.03
CA ASN A 19 9.75 5.21 -21.43
C ASN A 19 9.45 4.21 -22.56
N GLN A 20 8.29 3.54 -22.53
CA GLN A 20 7.88 2.65 -23.62
C GLN A 20 7.59 3.43 -24.90
N GLN A 21 6.93 4.57 -24.80
CA GLN A 21 6.64 5.47 -25.93
C GLN A 21 7.93 5.95 -26.61
N LYS A 22 8.92 6.40 -25.80
CA LYS A 22 10.25 6.80 -26.30
C LYS A 22 11.01 5.65 -26.97
N LYS A 23 10.99 4.44 -26.37
CA LYS A 23 11.65 3.26 -26.96
C LYS A 23 11.11 2.87 -28.31
N LEU A 24 9.83 3.11 -28.57
CA LEU A 24 9.16 2.80 -29.81
C LEU A 24 9.20 3.97 -30.79
N ASN A 25 9.76 5.11 -30.38
CA ASN A 25 9.83 6.34 -31.16
C ASN A 25 8.45 6.81 -31.66
N ILE A 26 7.42 6.70 -30.79
CA ILE A 26 6.04 7.08 -31.08
C ILE A 26 5.72 8.38 -30.34
N ASP A 27 5.36 9.44 -31.08
CA ASP A 27 5.08 10.76 -30.52
C ASP A 27 3.62 10.90 -30.04
N SER A 28 2.68 10.18 -30.67
CA SER A 28 1.27 10.22 -30.35
C SER A 28 0.82 9.02 -29.52
N ARG A 29 -0.12 9.23 -28.61
CA ARG A 29 -0.79 8.15 -27.89
C ARG A 29 -2.29 8.40 -27.80
N ILE A 30 -3.04 7.31 -27.77
CA ILE A 30 -4.50 7.33 -27.60
C ILE A 30 -4.79 6.95 -26.16
N GLU A 31 -5.41 7.85 -25.40
CA GLU A 31 -5.85 7.59 -24.02
C GLU A 31 -7.35 7.29 -24.03
N LEU A 32 -7.73 6.16 -23.44
CA LEU A 32 -9.09 5.67 -23.33
C LEU A 32 -9.42 5.35 -21.88
N SER A 33 -10.65 5.61 -21.47
CA SER A 33 -11.19 5.15 -20.19
C SER A 33 -12.15 4.00 -20.43
N ILE A 34 -12.03 2.93 -19.64
CA ILE A 34 -12.90 1.75 -19.79
C ILE A 34 -14.37 2.05 -19.53
N SER A 35 -14.68 3.11 -18.75
CA SER A 35 -16.06 3.56 -18.49
C SER A 35 -16.74 4.18 -19.70
N ASP A 36 -15.96 4.73 -20.62
CA ASP A 36 -16.45 5.56 -21.74
C ASP A 36 -16.15 4.96 -23.10
N THR A 37 -15.58 3.74 -23.13
CA THR A 37 -15.09 3.10 -24.35
C THR A 37 -15.68 1.70 -24.48
N THR A 38 -16.10 1.32 -25.70
CA THR A 38 -16.55 -0.06 -25.98
C THR A 38 -15.38 -0.95 -26.44
N PRO A 39 -15.51 -2.30 -26.30
CA PRO A 39 -14.53 -3.23 -26.85
C PRO A 39 -14.26 -3.02 -28.35
N GLU A 40 -15.32 -2.75 -29.12
CA GLU A 40 -15.27 -2.52 -30.57
C GLU A 40 -14.43 -1.27 -30.91
N GLU A 41 -14.60 -0.21 -30.13
CA GLU A 41 -13.83 1.03 -30.31
C GLU A 41 -12.33 0.81 -30.06
N ILE A 42 -11.98 0.03 -29.05
CA ILE A 42 -10.57 -0.35 -28.79
C ILE A 42 -10.03 -1.15 -29.98
N TYR A 43 -10.83 -2.07 -30.51
CA TYR A 43 -10.45 -2.88 -31.65
C TYR A 43 -10.19 -2.01 -32.90
N GLU A 44 -11.10 -1.11 -33.24
CA GLU A 44 -10.95 -0.17 -34.36
C GLU A 44 -9.70 0.70 -34.21
N LYS A 45 -9.52 1.31 -33.04
CA LYS A 45 -8.33 2.15 -32.79
C LYS A 45 -7.03 1.35 -32.81
N SER A 46 -7.08 0.08 -32.47
CA SER A 46 -5.89 -0.80 -32.49
C SER A 46 -5.43 -1.17 -33.92
N HIS A 47 -6.29 -1.01 -34.92
CA HIS A 47 -6.01 -1.28 -36.34
C HIS A 47 -5.71 0.00 -37.14
N SER A 48 -5.88 1.18 -36.54
CA SER A 48 -5.74 2.47 -37.23
C SER A 48 -4.37 3.05 -36.98
N ASN A 49 -3.50 3.05 -37.98
CA ASN A 49 -2.23 3.77 -37.91
C ASN A 49 -2.46 5.28 -37.80
N ASP A 50 -1.48 6.01 -37.28
CA ASP A 50 -1.49 7.46 -37.29
C ASP A 50 -1.27 8.04 -38.73
N LEU A 51 -1.33 9.36 -38.85
CA LEU A 51 -1.15 10.04 -40.13
C LEU A 51 0.25 9.82 -40.76
N PHE A 52 1.20 9.36 -39.97
CA PHE A 52 2.57 9.10 -40.40
C PHE A 52 2.84 7.60 -40.62
N GLY A 53 1.81 6.76 -40.49
CA GLY A 53 1.91 5.30 -40.64
C GLY A 53 2.45 4.58 -39.43
N ASN A 54 2.62 5.22 -38.27
CA ASN A 54 3.06 4.58 -37.05
C ASN A 54 1.95 3.70 -36.46
N PRO A 55 2.30 2.55 -35.87
CA PRO A 55 1.33 1.68 -35.22
C PRO A 55 0.76 2.35 -33.96
N PRO A 56 -0.50 2.05 -33.60
CA PRO A 56 -1.16 2.65 -32.45
C PRO A 56 -0.46 2.37 -31.12
N PHE A 57 -0.36 3.41 -30.29
CA PHE A 57 0.02 3.32 -28.88
C PHE A 57 -1.17 3.73 -28.04
N ILE A 58 -1.81 2.74 -27.40
CA ILE A 58 -3.07 2.92 -26.66
C ILE A 58 -2.81 2.74 -25.16
N VAL A 59 -3.31 3.69 -24.36
CA VAL A 59 -3.38 3.58 -22.89
C VAL A 59 -4.85 3.47 -22.50
N LEU A 60 -5.26 2.31 -22.00
CA LEU A 60 -6.60 2.05 -21.49
C LEU A 60 -6.59 2.14 -19.98
N ASP A 61 -7.18 3.19 -19.42
CA ASP A 61 -7.36 3.32 -17.97
C ASP A 61 -8.55 2.47 -17.52
N VAL A 62 -8.26 1.49 -16.66
CA VAL A 62 -9.25 0.56 -16.10
C VAL A 62 -9.51 0.81 -14.61
N THR A 63 -9.04 1.92 -14.05
CA THR A 63 -9.19 2.27 -12.62
C THR A 63 -10.65 2.30 -12.17
N SER A 64 -11.55 2.72 -13.08
CA SER A 64 -13.00 2.83 -12.87
C SER A 64 -13.79 1.56 -13.20
N ALA A 65 -13.15 0.49 -13.68
CA ALA A 65 -13.81 -0.74 -14.13
C ALA A 65 -14.74 -1.37 -13.07
N GLY A 66 -14.40 -1.23 -11.78
CA GLY A 66 -15.26 -1.69 -10.68
C GLY A 66 -15.70 -3.15 -10.79
N ARG A 67 -17.02 -3.38 -10.86
CA ARG A 67 -17.65 -4.71 -11.05
C ARG A 67 -18.13 -4.94 -12.48
N MET A 68 -17.62 -4.21 -13.46
CA MET A 68 -17.97 -4.37 -14.86
C MET A 68 -17.63 -5.80 -15.34
N ASN A 69 -18.50 -6.35 -16.20
CA ASN A 69 -18.13 -7.57 -16.92
C ASN A 69 -17.09 -7.25 -18.00
N LEU A 70 -15.93 -7.86 -17.90
CA LEU A 70 -14.77 -7.62 -18.76
C LEU A 70 -14.55 -8.69 -19.82
N ASP A 71 -15.44 -9.69 -19.93
CA ASP A 71 -15.24 -10.84 -20.83
C ASP A 71 -15.12 -10.40 -22.29
N ASN A 72 -16.02 -9.52 -22.74
CA ASN A 72 -15.99 -8.98 -24.11
C ASN A 72 -14.70 -8.16 -24.36
N PHE A 73 -14.24 -7.42 -23.36
CA PHE A 73 -12.95 -6.70 -23.47
C PHE A 73 -11.79 -7.68 -23.64
N ILE A 74 -11.73 -8.75 -22.85
CA ILE A 74 -10.67 -9.76 -22.95
C ILE A 74 -10.67 -10.43 -24.32
N GLU A 75 -11.85 -10.84 -24.83
CA GLU A 75 -11.95 -11.45 -26.16
C GLU A 75 -11.48 -10.53 -27.29
N MET A 76 -11.79 -9.23 -27.18
CA MET A 76 -11.39 -8.25 -28.18
C MET A 76 -9.89 -7.94 -28.10
N LEU A 77 -9.34 -7.87 -26.88
CA LEU A 77 -7.91 -7.63 -26.66
C LEU A 77 -7.02 -8.77 -27.21
N GLU A 78 -7.52 -9.99 -27.30
CA GLU A 78 -6.81 -11.12 -27.94
C GLU A 78 -6.61 -10.93 -29.45
N LYS A 79 -7.49 -10.18 -30.08
CA LYS A 79 -7.50 -9.93 -31.52
C LYS A 79 -6.68 -8.71 -31.96
N ILE A 80 -6.09 -7.98 -31.00
CA ILE A 80 -5.28 -6.79 -31.27
C ILE A 80 -4.02 -7.17 -32.05
N PRO A 81 -3.66 -6.41 -33.11
CA PRO A 81 -2.46 -6.64 -33.89
C PRO A 81 -1.18 -6.61 -33.06
N VAL A 82 -0.21 -7.44 -33.42
CA VAL A 82 1.10 -7.49 -32.75
C VAL A 82 1.86 -6.19 -32.86
N SER A 83 1.63 -5.41 -33.95
CA SER A 83 2.20 -4.07 -34.14
C SER A 83 1.72 -3.04 -33.12
N THR A 84 0.49 -3.17 -32.65
CA THR A 84 -0.11 -2.25 -31.66
C THR A 84 0.50 -2.45 -30.28
N THR A 85 0.79 -1.34 -29.62
CA THR A 85 1.15 -1.34 -28.20
C THR A 85 -0.05 -0.90 -27.37
N LEU A 86 -0.54 -1.78 -26.50
CA LEU A 86 -1.63 -1.49 -25.57
C LEU A 86 -1.12 -1.56 -24.13
N ILE A 87 -1.39 -0.51 -23.36
CA ILE A 87 -1.12 -0.47 -21.92
C ILE A 87 -2.44 -0.41 -21.18
N ILE A 88 -2.76 -1.46 -20.45
CA ILE A 88 -3.88 -1.51 -19.51
C ILE A 88 -3.37 -0.90 -18.20
N LEU A 89 -3.84 0.30 -17.87
CA LEU A 89 -3.40 1.08 -16.71
C LEU A 89 -4.46 1.04 -15.60
N SER A 90 -4.03 0.75 -14.37
CA SER A 90 -4.86 0.95 -13.18
C SER A 90 -4.10 1.75 -12.14
N GLY A 91 -4.71 2.83 -11.66
CA GLY A 91 -4.21 3.63 -10.53
C GLY A 91 -4.38 2.96 -9.16
N LYS A 92 -4.78 1.68 -9.14
CA LYS A 92 -4.91 0.86 -7.93
C LYS A 92 -4.31 -0.50 -8.17
N SER A 93 -3.82 -1.14 -7.10
CA SER A 93 -3.34 -2.51 -7.20
C SER A 93 -4.50 -3.46 -7.58
N LEU A 94 -4.32 -4.23 -8.65
CA LEU A 94 -5.32 -5.19 -9.12
C LEU A 94 -5.10 -6.55 -8.42
N PRO A 95 -6.14 -7.13 -7.82
CA PRO A 95 -6.02 -8.44 -7.17
C PRO A 95 -5.85 -9.54 -8.22
N GLN A 96 -5.31 -10.69 -7.82
CA GLN A 96 -5.15 -11.88 -8.67
C GLN A 96 -6.47 -12.38 -9.28
N THR A 97 -7.60 -12.02 -8.64
CA THR A 97 -8.95 -12.35 -9.14
C THR A 97 -9.44 -11.42 -10.25
N ASN A 98 -8.74 -10.32 -10.52
CA ASN A 98 -9.11 -9.40 -11.60
C ASN A 98 -9.01 -10.07 -12.96
N ALA A 99 -9.96 -9.79 -13.86
CA ALA A 99 -10.06 -10.45 -15.18
C ALA A 99 -8.80 -10.21 -16.03
N PHE A 100 -8.22 -9.02 -16.05
CA PHE A 100 -7.00 -8.74 -16.81
C PHE A 100 -5.80 -9.53 -16.26
N ILE A 101 -5.66 -9.63 -14.93
CA ILE A 101 -4.57 -10.40 -14.30
C ILE A 101 -4.74 -11.90 -14.57
N LYS A 102 -5.95 -12.46 -14.39
CA LYS A 102 -6.24 -13.88 -14.69
C LYS A 102 -5.94 -14.25 -16.13
N ASN A 103 -6.24 -13.36 -17.08
CA ASN A 103 -6.05 -13.59 -18.49
C ASN A 103 -4.71 -13.06 -19.03
N SER A 104 -3.78 -12.63 -18.17
CA SER A 104 -2.50 -12.06 -18.59
C SER A 104 -1.68 -12.98 -19.50
N LEU A 105 -1.67 -14.28 -19.21
CA LEU A 105 -1.01 -15.30 -20.04
C LEU A 105 -1.70 -15.46 -21.41
N LYS A 106 -3.04 -15.48 -21.44
CA LYS A 106 -3.86 -15.57 -22.66
C LYS A 106 -3.63 -14.36 -23.56
N LEU A 107 -3.57 -13.17 -22.96
CA LEU A 107 -3.27 -11.90 -23.63
C LEU A 107 -1.78 -11.73 -23.98
N LYS A 108 -0.92 -12.65 -23.58
CA LYS A 108 0.55 -12.52 -23.69
C LYS A 108 1.05 -11.19 -23.13
N ALA A 109 0.41 -10.70 -22.05
CA ALA A 109 0.67 -9.42 -21.45
C ALA A 109 1.84 -9.48 -20.46
N LYS A 110 2.66 -8.41 -20.44
CA LYS A 110 3.68 -8.20 -19.42
C LYS A 110 3.07 -7.39 -18.27
N THR A 111 3.07 -7.95 -17.06
CA THR A 111 2.51 -7.28 -15.88
C THR A 111 3.59 -6.56 -15.09
N ASN A 112 3.34 -5.28 -14.76
CA ASN A 112 4.17 -4.43 -13.93
C ASN A 112 3.35 -3.92 -12.74
N ILE A 113 3.81 -4.19 -11.53
CA ILE A 113 3.19 -3.75 -10.29
C ILE A 113 3.97 -2.54 -9.78
N ASN A 114 3.32 -1.39 -9.66
CA ASN A 114 3.89 -0.14 -9.19
C ASN A 114 3.14 0.32 -7.93
N ASP A 115 3.25 -0.44 -6.85
CA ASP A 115 2.71 -0.03 -5.57
C ASP A 115 3.69 0.93 -4.87
N LEU A 116 3.14 1.94 -4.20
CA LEU A 116 3.88 2.73 -3.23
C LEU A 116 4.29 1.77 -2.11
N ILE A 117 5.56 1.44 -2.05
CA ILE A 117 6.09 0.70 -0.92
C ILE A 117 6.26 1.72 0.20
N PRO A 118 5.44 1.69 1.26
CA PRO A 118 5.65 2.59 2.40
C PRO A 118 7.08 2.40 2.90
N THR A 119 7.84 3.47 2.97
CA THR A 119 9.21 3.43 3.55
C THR A 119 9.13 3.17 5.04
N SER A 120 7.98 3.46 5.63
CA SER A 120 7.66 3.29 7.03
C SER A 120 6.81 2.04 7.27
N ASN A 121 6.96 1.50 8.46
CA ASN A 121 6.14 0.42 8.96
C ASN A 121 5.89 0.66 10.46
N THR A 122 4.66 1.00 10.80
CA THR A 122 4.27 1.32 12.18
C THR A 122 4.58 0.18 13.16
N PHE A 123 4.52 -1.07 12.72
CA PHE A 123 4.91 -2.20 13.56
C PHE A 123 6.41 -2.20 13.91
N ARG A 124 7.29 -1.66 13.05
CA ARG A 124 8.72 -1.52 13.37
C ARG A 124 8.96 -0.52 14.48
N LEU A 125 8.20 0.59 14.49
CA LEU A 125 8.21 1.55 15.60
C LEU A 125 7.75 0.87 16.90
N VAL A 126 6.61 0.19 16.87
CA VAL A 126 6.05 -0.53 18.03
C VAL A 126 7.05 -1.57 18.57
N ASP A 127 7.68 -2.33 17.69
CA ASP A 127 8.68 -3.32 18.07
C ASP A 127 9.92 -2.67 18.70
N ALA A 128 10.47 -1.64 18.06
CA ALA A 128 11.62 -0.90 18.59
C ALA A 128 11.32 -0.32 19.98
N LEU A 129 10.10 0.21 20.16
CA LEU A 129 9.64 0.80 21.40
C LEU A 129 9.58 -0.24 22.54
N PHE A 130 8.91 -1.37 22.32
CA PHE A 130 8.76 -2.41 23.36
C PHE A 130 10.00 -3.27 23.55
N TYR A 131 10.99 -3.22 22.64
CA TYR A 131 12.35 -3.71 22.87
C TYR A 131 13.29 -2.67 23.51
N LYS A 132 12.77 -1.50 23.92
CA LYS A 132 13.55 -0.40 24.53
C LYS A 132 14.69 0.12 23.63
N GLN A 133 14.55 0.07 22.33
CA GLN A 133 15.52 0.51 21.32
C GLN A 133 15.25 1.97 20.92
N ARG A 134 15.67 2.93 21.77
CA ARG A 134 15.38 4.37 21.63
C ARG A 134 15.73 4.92 20.24
N GLU A 135 16.96 4.78 19.81
CA GLU A 135 17.43 5.33 18.53
C GLU A 135 16.63 4.80 17.34
N LYS A 136 16.35 3.49 17.38
CA LYS A 136 15.56 2.83 16.33
C LYS A 136 14.10 3.29 16.36
N ALA A 137 13.51 3.50 17.53
CA ALA A 137 12.14 4.01 17.66
C ALA A 137 12.03 5.41 17.02
N TYR A 138 12.97 6.30 17.29
CA TYR A 138 12.97 7.66 16.68
C TYR A 138 13.27 7.60 15.17
N LEU A 139 14.13 6.70 14.70
CA LEU A 139 14.37 6.49 13.27
C LEU A 139 13.09 6.05 12.54
N GLU A 140 12.35 5.10 13.12
CA GLU A 140 11.09 4.63 12.52
C GLU A 140 9.99 5.69 12.63
N LEU A 141 9.94 6.50 13.71
CA LEU A 141 9.04 7.63 13.83
C LEU A 141 9.28 8.66 12.70
N SER A 142 10.54 9.04 12.47
CA SER A 142 10.89 9.97 11.39
C SER A 142 10.41 9.50 10.02
N LYS A 143 10.50 8.20 9.72
CA LYS A 143 9.97 7.62 8.47
C LYS A 143 8.44 7.74 8.39
N LEU A 144 7.75 7.44 9.51
CA LEU A 144 6.28 7.54 9.58
C LEU A 144 5.81 8.99 9.39
N GLN A 145 6.53 9.96 9.95
CA GLN A 145 6.24 11.38 9.76
C GLN A 145 6.46 11.82 8.31
N ASN A 146 7.53 11.37 7.66
CA ASN A 146 7.78 11.63 6.24
C ASN A 146 6.70 11.02 5.32
N ASP A 147 6.17 9.86 5.68
CA ASP A 147 5.07 9.20 4.98
C ASP A 147 3.69 9.75 5.39
N GLN A 148 3.65 10.82 6.22
CA GLN A 148 2.43 11.51 6.68
C GLN A 148 1.42 10.59 7.38
N VAL A 149 1.90 9.57 8.09
CA VAL A 149 1.04 8.67 8.88
C VAL A 149 0.49 9.45 10.08
N SER A 150 -0.83 9.37 10.29
CA SER A 150 -1.51 10.08 11.37
C SER A 150 -0.95 9.69 12.75
N PRO A 151 -0.64 10.67 13.63
CA PRO A 151 -0.24 10.41 15.01
C PRO A 151 -1.24 9.54 15.78
N PHE A 152 -2.53 9.69 15.54
CA PHE A 152 -3.56 8.87 16.19
C PHE A 152 -3.53 7.42 15.73
N GLU A 153 -3.22 7.15 14.46
CA GLU A 153 -3.00 5.80 13.95
C GLU A 153 -1.79 5.15 14.63
N ILE A 154 -0.67 5.87 14.68
CA ILE A 154 0.56 5.42 15.35
C ILE A 154 0.27 5.10 16.84
N PHE A 155 -0.42 6.00 17.53
CA PHE A 155 -0.78 5.85 18.94
C PHE A 155 -1.66 4.60 19.17
N SER A 156 -2.65 4.39 18.32
CA SER A 156 -3.53 3.21 18.39
C SER A 156 -2.76 1.90 18.26
N LEU A 157 -1.75 1.85 17.39
CA LEU A 157 -0.90 0.67 17.21
C LEU A 157 0.09 0.47 18.36
N ILE A 158 0.58 1.55 18.98
CA ILE A 158 1.37 1.44 20.23
C ILE A 158 0.50 0.86 21.34
N PHE A 159 -0.76 1.30 21.49
CA PHE A 159 -1.69 0.71 22.45
C PHE A 159 -1.97 -0.77 22.17
N TYR A 160 -2.10 -1.14 20.90
CA TYR A 160 -2.24 -2.54 20.52
C TYR A 160 -1.00 -3.35 20.92
N GLY A 161 0.20 -2.81 20.69
CA GLY A 161 1.45 -3.42 21.12
C GLY A 161 1.52 -3.62 22.64
N LEU A 162 1.18 -2.57 23.41
CA LEU A 162 1.11 -2.63 24.87
C LEU A 162 0.16 -3.74 25.37
N ARG A 163 -1.04 -3.83 24.78
CA ARG A 163 -2.00 -4.89 25.12
C ARG A 163 -1.44 -6.28 24.86
N ASN A 164 -0.71 -6.48 23.77
CA ASN A 164 -0.09 -7.77 23.46
C ASN A 164 1.00 -8.12 24.48
N VAL A 165 1.86 -7.16 24.82
CA VAL A 165 2.91 -7.34 25.85
C VAL A 165 2.31 -7.63 27.22
N ALA A 166 1.28 -6.85 27.61
CA ALA A 166 0.55 -7.08 28.87
C ALA A 166 -0.16 -8.47 28.88
N SER A 167 -0.81 -8.84 27.78
CA SER A 167 -1.47 -10.14 27.65
C SER A 167 -0.49 -11.29 27.81
N ALA A 168 0.72 -11.15 27.28
CA ALA A 168 1.79 -12.13 27.45
C ALA A 168 2.30 -12.16 28.91
N LYS A 169 2.48 -10.99 29.54
CA LYS A 169 2.95 -10.88 30.94
C LYS A 169 1.97 -11.49 31.93
N PHE A 170 0.67 -11.24 31.73
CA PHE A 170 -0.40 -11.70 32.66
C PHE A 170 -1.02 -13.03 32.24
N ASN A 171 -0.53 -13.67 31.15
CA ASN A 171 -1.05 -14.92 30.60
C ASN A 171 -2.58 -14.94 30.45
N THR A 172 -3.12 -13.91 29.80
CA THR A 172 -4.57 -13.76 29.63
C THR A 172 -5.14 -14.75 28.62
N SER A 173 -6.48 -14.94 28.64
CA SER A 173 -7.18 -15.76 27.63
C SER A 173 -7.00 -15.22 26.19
N SER A 174 -6.80 -13.92 26.03
CA SER A 174 -6.49 -13.29 24.74
C SER A 174 -5.12 -13.73 24.21
N PHE A 175 -4.13 -13.92 25.09
CA PHE A 175 -2.79 -14.37 24.71
C PHE A 175 -2.84 -15.77 24.09
N SER A 176 -3.62 -16.71 24.65
CA SER A 176 -3.74 -18.07 24.10
C SER A 176 -4.31 -18.11 22.67
N LYS A 177 -5.07 -17.09 22.25
CA LYS A 177 -5.69 -16.99 20.92
C LYS A 177 -4.83 -16.27 19.89
N MET A 178 -3.70 -15.68 20.28
CA MET A 178 -2.79 -14.99 19.35
C MET A 178 -2.09 -15.99 18.43
N HIS A 179 -1.71 -15.49 17.23
CA HIS A 179 -0.86 -16.25 16.31
C HIS A 179 0.53 -16.48 16.92
N ASP A 180 1.15 -17.64 16.69
CA ASP A 180 2.40 -18.07 17.33
C ASP A 180 3.56 -17.09 17.16
N PHE A 181 3.66 -16.42 16.03
CA PHE A 181 4.67 -15.37 15.83
C PHE A 181 4.46 -14.20 16.82
N VAL A 182 3.22 -13.74 16.98
CA VAL A 182 2.87 -12.64 17.91
C VAL A 182 3.11 -13.07 19.35
N LYS A 183 2.74 -14.31 19.72
CA LYS A 183 3.00 -14.87 21.06
C LYS A 183 4.48 -14.82 21.41
N ARG A 184 5.34 -15.37 20.56
CA ARG A 184 6.79 -15.40 20.79
C ARG A 184 7.37 -14.01 20.96
N LYS A 185 6.97 -13.08 20.08
CA LYS A 185 7.42 -11.68 20.14
C LYS A 185 6.96 -11.01 21.42
N SER A 186 5.68 -11.09 21.75
CA SER A 186 5.11 -10.47 22.95
C SER A 186 5.71 -11.02 24.24
N LEU A 187 6.01 -12.31 24.32
CA LEU A 187 6.73 -12.91 25.46
C LEU A 187 8.14 -12.33 25.59
N SER A 188 8.88 -12.25 24.50
CA SER A 188 10.23 -11.67 24.49
C SER A 188 10.23 -10.22 24.98
N GLN A 189 9.27 -9.42 24.51
CA GLN A 189 9.09 -8.01 24.93
C GLN A 189 8.64 -7.95 26.41
N ALA A 190 7.70 -8.79 26.85
CA ALA A 190 7.19 -8.81 28.22
C ALA A 190 8.26 -9.10 29.27
N ASN A 191 9.31 -9.83 28.92
CA ASN A 191 10.44 -10.10 29.81
C ASN A 191 11.27 -8.87 30.18
N LEU A 192 11.17 -7.80 29.35
CA LEU A 192 11.88 -6.52 29.58
C LEU A 192 11.16 -5.60 30.56
N TYR A 193 9.96 -5.97 31.02
CA TYR A 193 9.11 -5.14 31.87
C TYR A 193 8.69 -5.89 33.13
N SER A 194 8.70 -5.19 34.26
CA SER A 194 7.97 -5.62 35.45
C SER A 194 6.46 -5.38 35.30
N THR A 195 5.68 -6.06 36.15
CA THR A 195 4.21 -5.83 36.18
C THR A 195 3.87 -4.36 36.49
N ASN A 196 4.57 -3.77 37.48
CA ASN A 196 4.31 -2.38 37.86
C ASN A 196 4.66 -1.39 36.75
N GLN A 197 5.73 -1.65 35.97
CA GLN A 197 6.07 -0.83 34.82
C GLN A 197 4.97 -0.86 33.74
N LEU A 198 4.45 -2.02 33.41
CA LEU A 198 3.36 -2.14 32.42
C LEU A 198 2.08 -1.43 32.87
N ILE A 199 1.74 -1.55 34.16
CA ILE A 199 0.57 -0.84 34.73
C ILE A 199 0.78 0.68 34.62
N LYS A 200 1.95 1.17 35.02
CA LYS A 200 2.30 2.59 34.96
C LYS A 200 2.25 3.10 33.51
N ILE A 201 2.86 2.38 32.55
CA ILE A 201 2.81 2.74 31.11
C ILE A 201 1.36 2.86 30.67
N PHE A 202 0.52 1.91 31.01
CA PHE A 202 -0.89 1.91 30.61
C PHE A 202 -1.63 3.12 31.17
N GLU A 203 -1.44 3.45 32.44
CA GLU A 203 -2.04 4.62 33.08
C GLU A 203 -1.57 5.95 32.44
N ASP A 204 -0.28 6.07 32.20
CA ASP A 204 0.29 7.29 31.63
C ASP A 204 -0.09 7.47 30.17
N LEU A 205 -0.12 6.40 29.36
CA LEU A 205 -0.65 6.47 27.99
C LEU A 205 -2.14 6.80 27.96
N ARG A 206 -2.93 6.32 28.91
CA ARG A 206 -4.35 6.70 29.02
C ARG A 206 -4.50 8.21 29.29
N LYS A 207 -3.65 8.79 30.15
CA LYS A 207 -3.65 10.24 30.41
C LYS A 207 -3.30 11.04 29.15
N LEU A 208 -2.30 10.57 28.38
CA LEU A 208 -1.94 11.19 27.10
C LEU A 208 -3.06 11.12 26.07
N ASP A 209 -3.77 9.99 25.98
CA ASP A 209 -4.95 9.82 25.12
C ASP A 209 -6.06 10.84 25.49
N MET A 210 -6.35 10.98 26.77
CA MET A 210 -7.33 11.97 27.22
C MET A 210 -6.91 13.39 26.87
N LYS A 211 -5.66 13.77 27.17
CA LYS A 211 -5.17 15.12 26.89
C LYS A 211 -5.17 15.45 25.40
N SER A 212 -4.79 14.47 24.55
CA SER A 212 -4.84 14.68 23.09
C SER A 212 -6.26 14.88 22.57
N LYS A 213 -7.24 14.14 23.11
CA LYS A 213 -8.67 14.28 22.75
C LYS A 213 -9.28 15.61 23.24
N LEU A 214 -8.72 16.18 24.30
CA LEU A 214 -9.11 17.51 24.81
C LEU A 214 -8.34 18.65 24.17
N SER A 215 -7.48 18.36 23.17
CA SER A 215 -6.60 19.34 22.52
C SER A 215 -5.64 20.05 23.49
N GLU A 216 -5.26 19.38 24.58
CA GLU A 216 -4.29 19.87 25.56
C GLU A 216 -2.83 19.55 25.18
N ILE A 217 -2.63 18.78 24.13
CA ILE A 217 -1.31 18.39 23.57
C ILE A 217 -1.34 18.63 22.08
N ASP A 218 -0.29 19.29 21.58
CA ASP A 218 -0.09 19.42 20.13
C ASP A 218 0.08 18.04 19.47
N GLU A 219 -0.57 17.85 18.35
CA GLU A 219 -0.61 16.56 17.64
C GLU A 219 0.80 16.05 17.30
N GLU A 220 1.72 16.96 16.95
CA GLU A 220 3.11 16.63 16.63
C GLU A 220 3.91 16.13 17.85
N LEU A 221 3.54 16.56 19.06
CA LEU A 221 4.20 16.16 20.30
C LEU A 221 3.67 14.86 20.89
N LEU A 222 2.49 14.41 20.46
CA LEU A 222 1.83 13.24 21.04
C LEU A 222 2.73 12.00 20.99
N ILE A 223 3.25 11.63 19.82
CA ILE A 223 4.03 10.40 19.67
C ILE A 223 5.41 10.48 20.33
N PRO A 224 6.17 11.58 20.23
CA PRO A 224 7.38 11.75 21.05
C PRO A 224 7.13 11.56 22.55
N MET A 225 6.05 12.14 23.11
CA MET A 225 5.69 11.98 24.53
C MET A 225 5.34 10.51 24.87
N VAL A 226 4.63 9.82 24.00
CA VAL A 226 4.32 8.40 24.15
C VAL A 226 5.59 7.54 24.16
N ILE A 227 6.52 7.79 23.24
CA ILE A 227 7.81 7.07 23.18
C ILE A 227 8.59 7.27 24.48
N GLU A 228 8.73 8.52 24.94
CA GLU A 228 9.46 8.79 26.19
C GLU A 228 8.78 8.17 27.41
N THR A 229 7.46 8.16 27.47
CA THR A 229 6.70 7.53 28.54
C THR A 229 7.00 6.02 28.64
N VAL A 230 7.06 5.32 27.50
CA VAL A 230 7.34 3.88 27.48
C VAL A 230 8.82 3.58 27.76
N LEU A 231 9.75 4.39 27.25
CA LEU A 231 11.18 4.14 27.39
C LEU A 231 11.72 4.46 28.78
N ASN A 232 11.11 5.42 29.48
CA ASN A 232 11.54 5.86 30.83
C ASN A 232 10.82 5.13 31.98
N SER A 233 10.06 4.10 31.65
CA SER A 233 9.28 3.31 32.64
C SER A 233 9.99 2.07 33.13
#